data_928c169b187a9ea200569211b65a4469
#
_entry.id   928c169b187a9ea200569211b65a4469
#
_cell.length_a   1.000
_cell.length_b   1.000
_cell.length_c   1.000
_cell.angle_alpha   90.00
_cell.angle_beta   90.00
_cell.angle_gamma   90.00
#
_symmetry.space_group_name_H-M   'P 1'
#
loop_
_entity.id
_entity.type
_entity.pdbx_description
1 polymer ?
#
loop_
_entity_poly.entity_id
_entity_poly.type
_entity_poly.pdbx_seq_one_letter_code
_entity_poly.pdbx_strand_id
1 'polypeptide(L)'
;MVKSMTGYGRARQMRSGRDITVEVRSVNNRYLDCTVKMPRAYIFAEDAIKSRVQKAVSRGKVDVFITIDATGADETVVTVNEALARGYYDALMRLKDTFGLEGRVTPDMLAKFPDVLTVTKAEEDVDAIAADICAVLEDALAAYNEMRAVEGAKLAEDVGGRAAVIEETGDKVEQRSPETVAAYRQRLETKMMEVLQSATIDESRILTEAAIFADKVAVDEETVRLHSHMAQLRTMLAGDVPVGRKLDFLVQEINRECNTIGSKCNDLTIAQDVVNMKAEVEKIREQIQNIE
;
A
#
# COMPACT_ATOMS: atom_id res chain seq x y z
N MET A 1 -11.69 -6.97 6.48
CA MET A 1 -10.33 -6.96 7.10
C MET A 1 -9.47 -5.93 6.40
N VAL A 2 -8.76 -5.12 7.15
CA VAL A 2 -7.81 -4.13 6.63
C VAL A 2 -6.65 -4.82 5.90
N LYS A 3 -6.12 -4.16 4.86
CA LYS A 3 -4.97 -4.66 4.09
C LYS A 3 -3.80 -3.68 4.22
N SER A 4 -2.57 -4.19 4.09
CA SER A 4 -1.40 -3.33 3.96
C SER A 4 -1.37 -2.64 2.59
N MET A 5 -0.87 -1.41 2.54
CA MET A 5 -0.57 -0.72 1.28
C MET A 5 0.71 -1.22 0.61
N THR A 6 1.59 -1.85 1.36
CA THR A 6 2.78 -2.52 0.83
C THR A 6 2.45 -3.97 0.50
N GLY A 7 2.99 -4.47 -0.58
CA GLY A 7 2.77 -5.84 -0.98
C GLY A 7 3.70 -6.28 -2.10
N TYR A 8 3.85 -7.59 -2.22
CA TYR A 8 4.57 -8.26 -3.28
C TYR A 8 3.82 -9.52 -3.70
N GLY A 9 3.71 -9.73 -4.99
CA GLY A 9 3.18 -10.96 -5.57
C GLY A 9 3.96 -11.33 -6.82
N ARG A 10 4.15 -12.62 -7.04
CA ARG A 10 4.83 -13.15 -8.22
C ARG A 10 4.12 -14.40 -8.71
N ALA A 11 3.95 -14.47 -10.00
CA ALA A 11 3.53 -15.69 -10.68
C ALA A 11 4.41 -15.95 -11.90
N ARG A 12 4.60 -17.22 -12.23
CA ARG A 12 5.33 -17.68 -13.41
C ARG A 12 4.59 -18.86 -14.02
N GLN A 13 4.27 -18.76 -15.29
CA GLN A 13 3.59 -19.84 -16.02
C GLN A 13 4.11 -19.96 -17.45
N MET A 14 4.14 -21.20 -17.91
CA MET A 14 4.35 -21.50 -19.33
C MET A 14 2.99 -21.45 -20.03
N ARG A 15 2.80 -20.53 -20.98
CA ARG A 15 1.59 -20.40 -21.78
C ARG A 15 1.93 -20.20 -23.25
N SER A 16 1.27 -20.95 -24.10
CA SER A 16 1.41 -20.83 -25.58
C SER A 16 2.87 -20.77 -26.04
N GLY A 17 3.76 -21.60 -25.43
CA GLY A 17 5.20 -21.65 -25.77
C GLY A 17 6.03 -20.47 -25.22
N ARG A 18 5.47 -19.64 -24.33
CA ARG A 18 6.14 -18.51 -23.67
C ARG A 18 6.21 -18.75 -22.17
N ASP A 19 7.38 -18.52 -21.60
CA ASP A 19 7.57 -18.49 -20.15
C ASP A 19 7.31 -17.06 -19.64
N ILE A 20 6.14 -16.86 -19.05
CA ILE A 20 5.67 -15.55 -18.61
C ILE A 20 5.86 -15.45 -17.10
N THR A 21 6.64 -14.47 -16.67
CA THR A 21 6.79 -14.11 -15.25
C THR A 21 6.24 -12.72 -15.03
N VAL A 22 5.36 -12.59 -14.03
CA VAL A 22 4.79 -11.32 -13.60
C VAL A 22 5.11 -11.10 -12.13
N GLU A 23 5.67 -9.94 -11.81
CA GLU A 23 5.90 -9.47 -10.43
C GLU A 23 5.13 -8.18 -10.21
N VAL A 24 4.40 -8.11 -9.11
CA VAL A 24 3.63 -6.94 -8.67
C VAL A 24 4.20 -6.47 -7.34
N ARG A 25 4.54 -5.19 -7.24
CA ARG A 25 5.02 -4.56 -6.00
C ARG A 25 4.25 -3.29 -5.74
N SER A 26 3.95 -3.00 -4.49
CA SER A 26 3.38 -1.71 -4.12
C SER A 26 4.09 -1.07 -2.94
N VAL A 27 4.03 0.25 -2.93
CA VAL A 27 4.42 1.09 -1.78
C VAL A 27 3.32 2.10 -1.50
N ASN A 28 3.31 2.61 -0.26
CA ASN A 28 2.34 3.61 0.14
C ASN A 28 2.40 4.84 -0.79
N ASN A 29 1.23 5.22 -1.34
CA ASN A 29 1.05 6.46 -2.07
C ASN A 29 -0.40 6.94 -1.90
N ARG A 30 -0.59 8.27 -1.93
CA ARG A 30 -1.90 8.90 -1.74
C ARG A 30 -2.93 8.51 -2.81
N TYR A 31 -2.47 8.34 -4.05
CA TYR A 31 -3.28 7.99 -5.22
C TYR A 31 -2.77 6.68 -5.82
N LEU A 32 -3.63 6.00 -6.58
CA LEU A 32 -3.18 4.87 -7.38
C LEU A 32 -2.32 5.39 -8.53
N ASP A 33 -1.06 4.96 -8.54
CA ASP A 33 -0.10 5.17 -9.63
C ASP A 33 0.39 3.81 -10.09
N CYS A 34 0.08 3.42 -11.32
CA CYS A 34 0.42 2.10 -11.87
C CYS A 34 1.42 2.24 -13.00
N THR A 35 2.63 1.74 -12.78
CA THR A 35 3.68 1.66 -13.79
C THR A 35 3.87 0.21 -14.23
N VAL A 36 3.77 -0.03 -15.54
CA VAL A 36 4.00 -1.35 -16.13
C VAL A 36 5.33 -1.34 -16.88
N LYS A 37 6.21 -2.28 -16.55
CA LYS A 37 7.50 -2.48 -17.20
C LYS A 37 7.51 -3.84 -17.89
N MET A 38 7.58 -3.82 -19.22
CA MET A 38 7.55 -5.02 -20.06
C MET A 38 8.41 -4.85 -21.30
N PRO A 39 8.77 -5.94 -22.01
CA PRO A 39 9.45 -5.85 -23.30
C PRO A 39 8.59 -5.13 -24.33
N ARG A 40 9.23 -4.31 -25.19
CA ARG A 40 8.53 -3.45 -26.18
C ARG A 40 7.59 -4.20 -27.11
N ALA A 41 7.90 -5.46 -27.41
CA ALA A 41 7.08 -6.31 -28.28
C ALA A 41 5.65 -6.54 -27.74
N TYR A 42 5.42 -6.40 -26.44
CA TYR A 42 4.16 -6.71 -25.78
C TYR A 42 3.42 -5.48 -25.24
N ILE A 43 3.82 -4.27 -25.65
CA ILE A 43 3.26 -3.01 -25.14
C ILE A 43 1.75 -2.87 -25.41
N PHE A 44 1.22 -3.61 -26.40
CA PHE A 44 -0.21 -3.67 -26.71
C PHE A 44 -1.06 -4.20 -25.54
N ALA A 45 -0.47 -4.96 -24.61
CA ALA A 45 -1.17 -5.49 -23.43
C ALA A 45 -1.25 -4.50 -22.24
N GLU A 46 -0.57 -3.34 -22.32
CA GLU A 46 -0.42 -2.42 -21.17
C GLU A 46 -1.75 -1.94 -20.61
N ASP A 47 -2.69 -1.53 -21.47
CA ASP A 47 -3.99 -1.02 -21.02
C ASP A 47 -4.83 -2.11 -20.35
N ALA A 48 -4.79 -3.33 -20.88
CA ALA A 48 -5.46 -4.49 -20.29
C ALA A 48 -4.90 -4.82 -18.89
N ILE A 49 -3.58 -4.73 -18.72
CA ILE A 49 -2.88 -4.94 -17.45
C ILE A 49 -3.28 -3.85 -16.45
N LYS A 50 -3.16 -2.56 -16.82
CA LYS A 50 -3.53 -1.44 -15.97
C LYS A 50 -4.99 -1.53 -15.49
N SER A 51 -5.91 -1.90 -16.38
CA SER A 51 -7.32 -2.08 -16.04
C SER A 51 -7.54 -3.16 -14.99
N ARG A 52 -6.79 -4.27 -15.02
CA ARG A 52 -6.87 -5.33 -14.01
C ARG A 52 -6.28 -4.90 -12.68
N VAL A 53 -5.14 -4.20 -12.70
CA VAL A 53 -4.52 -3.65 -11.47
C VAL A 53 -5.47 -2.66 -10.79
N GLN A 54 -6.13 -1.76 -11.55
CA GLN A 54 -7.10 -0.80 -11.02
C GLN A 54 -8.32 -1.44 -10.36
N LYS A 55 -8.72 -2.64 -10.82
CA LYS A 55 -9.80 -3.41 -10.17
C LYS A 55 -9.37 -4.09 -8.88
N ALA A 56 -8.08 -4.41 -8.76
CA ALA A 56 -7.52 -5.16 -7.63
C ALA A 56 -6.98 -4.26 -6.51
N VAL A 57 -6.62 -3.00 -6.82
CA VAL A 57 -5.95 -2.07 -5.91
C VAL A 57 -6.59 -0.69 -6.02
N SER A 58 -6.97 -0.10 -4.88
CA SER A 58 -7.66 1.21 -4.85
C SER A 58 -6.71 2.39 -4.68
N ARG A 59 -5.53 2.20 -4.07
CA ARG A 59 -4.51 3.25 -3.86
C ARG A 59 -3.11 2.64 -3.71
N GLY A 60 -2.09 3.49 -3.79
CA GLY A 60 -0.69 3.08 -3.72
C GLY A 60 0.04 3.23 -5.04
N LYS A 61 1.37 3.25 -5.00
CA LYS A 61 2.18 3.15 -6.20
C LYS A 61 2.46 1.68 -6.47
N VAL A 62 1.97 1.19 -7.61
CA VAL A 62 2.08 -0.21 -8.03
C VAL A 62 3.01 -0.30 -9.23
N ASP A 63 4.10 -1.03 -9.08
CA ASP A 63 5.01 -1.38 -10.17
C ASP A 63 4.74 -2.83 -10.58
N VAL A 64 4.44 -3.05 -11.86
CA VAL A 64 4.26 -4.36 -12.47
C VAL A 64 5.43 -4.63 -13.40
N PHE A 65 6.17 -5.69 -13.15
CA PHE A 65 7.30 -6.14 -13.98
C PHE A 65 6.88 -7.41 -14.70
N ILE A 66 7.02 -7.43 -16.01
CA ILE A 66 6.68 -8.58 -16.85
C ILE A 66 7.92 -8.99 -17.65
N THR A 67 8.30 -10.25 -17.50
CA THR A 67 9.35 -10.87 -18.29
C THR A 67 8.72 -12.00 -19.09
N ILE A 68 9.05 -12.07 -20.37
CA ILE A 68 8.53 -13.08 -21.31
C ILE A 68 9.70 -13.63 -22.07
N ASP A 69 9.96 -14.92 -21.86
CA ASP A 69 10.97 -15.68 -22.56
C ASP A 69 10.27 -16.64 -23.53
N ALA A 70 10.47 -16.47 -24.84
CA ALA A 70 9.97 -17.41 -25.85
C ALA A 70 10.84 -18.67 -25.80
N THR A 71 10.27 -19.79 -25.34
CA THR A 71 10.99 -21.09 -25.25
C THR A 71 10.77 -21.99 -26.44
N GLY A 72 9.88 -21.62 -27.37
CA GLY A 72 9.63 -22.30 -28.63
C GLY A 72 10.46 -21.71 -29.76
N ALA A 73 10.83 -22.52 -30.75
CA ALA A 73 11.31 -21.99 -32.02
C ALA A 73 10.22 -21.05 -32.56
N ASP A 74 10.58 -19.75 -32.72
CA ASP A 74 9.72 -18.83 -33.45
C ASP A 74 9.24 -19.54 -34.70
N GLU A 75 7.95 -19.75 -34.88
CA GLU A 75 7.44 -20.30 -36.14
C GLU A 75 7.82 -19.31 -37.24
N THR A 76 8.88 -19.65 -37.92
CA THR A 76 9.36 -18.89 -39.09
C THR A 76 8.66 -19.41 -40.31
N VAL A 77 7.98 -18.53 -41.00
CA VAL A 77 7.34 -18.81 -42.27
C VAL A 77 8.28 -18.34 -43.37
N VAL A 78 8.65 -19.26 -44.25
CA VAL A 78 9.42 -18.93 -45.48
C VAL A 78 8.41 -18.70 -46.58
N THR A 79 8.34 -17.48 -47.08
CA THR A 79 7.48 -17.09 -48.17
C THR A 79 8.30 -16.89 -49.46
N VAL A 80 7.71 -17.28 -50.58
CA VAL A 80 8.29 -17.07 -51.92
C VAL A 80 7.64 -15.84 -52.54
N ASN A 81 8.44 -14.86 -52.93
CA ASN A 81 7.96 -13.77 -53.76
C ASN A 81 7.87 -14.22 -55.23
N GLU A 82 6.72 -14.79 -55.57
CA GLU A 82 6.52 -15.40 -56.90
C GLU A 82 6.70 -14.39 -58.04
N ALA A 83 6.25 -13.13 -57.85
CA ALA A 83 6.38 -12.10 -58.87
C ALA A 83 7.87 -11.78 -59.16
N LEU A 84 8.66 -11.65 -58.11
CA LEU A 84 10.09 -11.37 -58.20
C LEU A 84 10.85 -12.57 -58.76
N ALA A 85 10.52 -13.79 -58.30
CA ALA A 85 11.08 -15.05 -58.81
C ALA A 85 10.85 -15.23 -60.30
N ARG A 86 9.62 -14.91 -60.77
CA ARG A 86 9.28 -14.93 -62.19
C ARG A 86 10.10 -13.90 -62.99
N GLY A 87 10.23 -12.67 -62.46
CA GLY A 87 11.06 -11.63 -63.09
C GLY A 87 12.51 -12.06 -63.30
N TYR A 88 13.10 -12.66 -62.26
CA TYR A 88 14.48 -13.20 -62.39
C TYR A 88 14.55 -14.38 -63.37
N TYR A 89 13.57 -15.29 -63.36
CA TYR A 89 13.49 -16.39 -64.29
C TYR A 89 13.44 -15.90 -65.73
N ASP A 90 12.55 -14.98 -66.04
CA ASP A 90 12.37 -14.42 -67.39
C ASP A 90 13.65 -13.66 -67.84
N ALA A 91 14.29 -12.91 -66.94
CA ALA A 91 15.56 -12.24 -67.23
C ALA A 91 16.69 -13.23 -67.54
N LEU A 92 16.81 -14.33 -66.80
CA LEU A 92 17.77 -15.37 -67.03
C LEU A 92 17.53 -16.10 -68.39
N MET A 93 16.27 -16.35 -68.73
CA MET A 93 15.91 -16.94 -70.00
C MET A 93 16.24 -16.02 -71.16
N ARG A 94 16.00 -14.72 -71.05
CA ARG A 94 16.39 -13.71 -72.07
C ARG A 94 17.93 -13.64 -72.28
N LEU A 95 18.69 -13.68 -71.16
CA LEU A 95 20.18 -13.72 -71.24
C LEU A 95 20.64 -14.95 -71.97
N LYS A 96 20.05 -16.11 -71.65
CA LYS A 96 20.35 -17.36 -72.28
C LYS A 96 20.11 -17.29 -73.79
N ASP A 97 18.98 -16.83 -74.23
CA ASP A 97 18.58 -16.77 -75.66
C ASP A 97 19.38 -15.69 -76.37
N THR A 98 19.65 -14.53 -75.75
CA THR A 98 20.40 -13.45 -76.42
C THR A 98 21.88 -13.77 -76.64
N PHE A 99 22.50 -14.45 -75.67
CA PHE A 99 23.94 -14.71 -75.70
C PHE A 99 24.31 -16.16 -76.06
N GLY A 100 23.33 -17.03 -76.39
CA GLY A 100 23.53 -18.41 -76.73
C GLY A 100 24.11 -19.25 -75.58
N LEU A 101 23.79 -18.95 -74.36
CA LEU A 101 24.32 -19.63 -73.18
C LEU A 101 23.62 -20.98 -72.98
N GLU A 102 24.36 -21.99 -72.56
CA GLU A 102 23.82 -23.30 -72.21
C GLU A 102 23.59 -23.33 -70.68
N GLY A 103 22.54 -24.02 -70.22
CA GLY A 103 22.23 -24.22 -68.80
C GLY A 103 20.74 -24.28 -68.57
N ARG A 104 20.34 -24.80 -67.39
CA ARG A 104 18.96 -24.76 -66.90
C ARG A 104 18.88 -23.80 -65.74
N VAL A 105 17.80 -23.03 -65.67
CA VAL A 105 17.48 -22.25 -64.46
C VAL A 105 16.95 -23.21 -63.40
N THR A 106 17.59 -23.26 -62.27
CA THR A 106 17.29 -24.19 -61.17
C THR A 106 16.73 -23.46 -59.97
N PRO A 107 15.96 -24.12 -59.09
CA PRO A 107 15.40 -23.47 -57.90
C PRO A 107 16.46 -22.86 -56.98
N ASP A 108 17.63 -23.50 -56.86
CA ASP A 108 18.76 -23.02 -56.06
C ASP A 108 19.40 -21.74 -56.65
N MET A 109 19.30 -21.50 -57.93
CA MET A 109 19.71 -20.24 -58.55
C MET A 109 18.73 -19.13 -58.19
N LEU A 110 17.43 -19.39 -58.30
CA LEU A 110 16.39 -18.41 -57.97
C LEU A 110 16.37 -18.07 -56.45
N ALA A 111 16.55 -19.07 -55.61
CA ALA A 111 16.59 -18.88 -54.16
C ALA A 111 17.77 -18.02 -53.66
N LYS A 112 18.84 -17.85 -54.45
CA LYS A 112 19.99 -17.01 -54.12
C LYS A 112 19.81 -15.55 -54.45
N PHE A 113 18.81 -15.19 -55.25
CA PHE A 113 18.53 -13.78 -55.50
C PHE A 113 17.88 -13.10 -54.28
N PRO A 114 18.29 -11.88 -53.95
CA PRO A 114 17.71 -11.12 -52.83
C PRO A 114 16.21 -11.08 -52.95
N ASP A 115 15.53 -11.16 -51.78
CA ASP A 115 14.08 -10.96 -51.63
C ASP A 115 13.16 -11.96 -52.38
N VAL A 116 13.74 -13.00 -53.05
CA VAL A 116 12.96 -14.10 -53.64
C VAL A 116 12.42 -15.01 -52.53
N LEU A 117 13.23 -15.30 -51.51
CA LEU A 117 12.81 -16.00 -50.30
C LEU A 117 12.84 -15.02 -49.14
N THR A 118 11.71 -14.82 -48.48
CA THR A 118 11.60 -13.99 -47.28
C THR A 118 11.27 -14.88 -46.11
N VAL A 119 12.08 -14.78 -45.06
CA VAL A 119 11.84 -15.45 -43.78
C VAL A 119 11.16 -14.44 -42.86
N THR A 120 9.89 -14.67 -42.57
CA THR A 120 9.10 -13.83 -41.64
C THR A 120 8.71 -14.64 -40.44
N LYS A 121 8.56 -13.96 -39.29
CA LYS A 121 7.91 -14.58 -38.16
C LYS A 121 6.41 -14.73 -38.46
N ALA A 122 5.83 -15.86 -38.05
CA ALA A 122 4.38 -16.03 -38.14
C ALA A 122 3.66 -14.87 -37.44
N GLU A 123 2.52 -14.45 -37.99
CA GLU A 123 1.70 -13.45 -37.33
C GLU A 123 1.23 -13.98 -35.97
N GLU A 124 1.60 -13.28 -34.91
CA GLU A 124 1.19 -13.63 -33.55
C GLU A 124 -0.20 -13.05 -33.27
N ASP A 125 -1.09 -13.85 -32.68
CA ASP A 125 -2.37 -13.39 -32.16
C ASP A 125 -2.14 -12.54 -30.89
N VAL A 126 -2.11 -11.22 -31.07
CA VAL A 126 -1.85 -10.25 -30.00
C VAL A 126 -2.91 -10.31 -28.88
N ASP A 127 -4.15 -10.67 -29.21
CA ASP A 127 -5.24 -10.77 -28.23
C ASP A 127 -5.06 -12.02 -27.36
N ALA A 128 -4.68 -13.15 -27.97
CA ALA A 128 -4.36 -14.38 -27.25
C ALA A 128 -3.16 -14.19 -26.32
N ILE A 129 -2.11 -13.50 -26.78
CA ILE A 129 -0.94 -13.19 -25.94
C ILE A 129 -1.30 -12.27 -24.78
N ALA A 130 -2.08 -11.23 -25.03
CA ALA A 130 -2.56 -10.33 -23.98
C ALA A 130 -3.40 -11.08 -22.93
N ALA A 131 -4.23 -12.05 -23.38
CA ALA A 131 -5.00 -12.90 -22.48
C ALA A 131 -4.10 -13.80 -21.61
N ASP A 132 -3.06 -14.39 -22.19
CA ASP A 132 -2.09 -15.20 -21.45
C ASP A 132 -1.33 -14.38 -20.40
N ILE A 133 -0.83 -13.20 -20.76
CA ILE A 133 -0.17 -12.27 -19.83
C ILE A 133 -1.12 -11.88 -18.68
N CYS A 134 -2.36 -11.55 -19.01
CA CYS A 134 -3.37 -11.17 -18.03
C CYS A 134 -3.74 -12.31 -17.07
N ALA A 135 -3.76 -13.55 -17.53
CA ALA A 135 -4.02 -14.69 -16.66
C ALA A 135 -2.89 -14.89 -15.63
N VAL A 136 -1.62 -14.76 -16.04
CA VAL A 136 -0.48 -14.82 -15.10
C VAL A 136 -0.48 -13.62 -14.15
N LEU A 137 -0.90 -12.43 -14.62
CA LEU A 137 -1.08 -11.26 -13.78
C LEU A 137 -2.14 -11.49 -12.69
N GLU A 138 -3.25 -12.15 -13.01
CA GLU A 138 -4.31 -12.46 -12.03
C GLU A 138 -3.78 -13.33 -10.88
N ASP A 139 -2.95 -14.32 -11.18
CA ASP A 139 -2.31 -15.14 -10.15
C ASP A 139 -1.30 -14.33 -9.32
N ALA A 140 -0.52 -13.47 -9.97
CA ALA A 140 0.39 -12.57 -9.26
C ALA A 140 -0.37 -11.59 -8.34
N LEU A 141 -1.52 -11.05 -8.80
CA LEU A 141 -2.39 -10.19 -8.01
C LEU A 141 -3.07 -10.93 -6.86
N ALA A 142 -3.40 -12.22 -7.03
CA ALA A 142 -3.93 -13.05 -5.95
C ALA A 142 -2.88 -13.21 -4.83
N ALA A 143 -1.66 -13.62 -5.17
CA ALA A 143 -0.55 -13.72 -4.22
C ALA A 143 -0.21 -12.37 -3.54
N TYR A 144 -0.24 -11.28 -4.31
CA TYR A 144 -0.06 -9.92 -3.81
C TYR A 144 -1.13 -9.53 -2.78
N ASN A 145 -2.41 -9.81 -3.07
CA ASN A 145 -3.50 -9.48 -2.15
C ASN A 145 -3.49 -10.37 -0.90
N GLU A 146 -3.09 -11.64 -1.01
CA GLU A 146 -2.91 -12.53 0.13
C GLU A 146 -1.82 -12.00 1.08
N MET A 147 -0.66 -11.63 0.55
CA MET A 147 0.41 -11.03 1.35
C MET A 147 -0.07 -9.75 2.08
N ARG A 148 -0.77 -8.86 1.37
CA ARG A 148 -1.33 -7.63 1.96
C ARG A 148 -2.33 -7.91 3.08
N ALA A 149 -3.16 -8.94 2.93
CA ALA A 149 -4.11 -9.33 3.95
C ALA A 149 -3.41 -9.85 5.21
N VAL A 150 -2.39 -10.69 5.05
CA VAL A 150 -1.57 -11.19 6.17
C VAL A 150 -0.85 -10.07 6.91
N GLU A 151 -0.23 -9.15 6.15
CA GLU A 151 0.45 -7.98 6.73
C GLU A 151 -0.54 -7.03 7.39
N GLY A 152 -1.68 -6.75 6.75
CA GLY A 152 -2.74 -5.91 7.31
C GLY A 152 -3.29 -6.44 8.63
N ALA A 153 -3.45 -7.76 8.75
CA ALA A 153 -3.86 -8.39 10.01
C ALA A 153 -2.84 -8.16 11.14
N LYS A 154 -1.54 -8.27 10.85
CA LYS A 154 -0.47 -7.98 11.83
C LYS A 154 -0.44 -6.50 12.24
N LEU A 155 -0.64 -5.59 11.28
CA LEU A 155 -0.74 -4.16 11.57
C LEU A 155 -1.95 -3.87 12.48
N ALA A 156 -3.10 -4.48 12.21
CA ALA A 156 -4.30 -4.31 13.03
C ALA A 156 -4.10 -4.86 14.46
N GLU A 157 -3.40 -5.98 14.62
CA GLU A 157 -3.04 -6.55 15.91
C GLU A 157 -2.10 -5.62 16.71
N ASP A 158 -1.05 -5.10 16.07
CA ASP A 158 -0.11 -4.15 16.71
C ASP A 158 -0.82 -2.87 17.15
N VAL A 159 -1.63 -2.27 16.27
CA VAL A 159 -2.43 -1.08 16.60
C VAL A 159 -3.42 -1.36 17.74
N GLY A 160 -4.08 -2.53 17.73
CA GLY A 160 -4.98 -2.96 18.79
C GLY A 160 -4.31 -3.13 20.14
N GLY A 161 -3.09 -3.70 20.15
CA GLY A 161 -2.28 -3.84 21.35
C GLY A 161 -1.87 -2.48 21.94
N ARG A 162 -1.42 -1.54 21.10
CA ARG A 162 -1.08 -0.17 21.52
C ARG A 162 -2.29 0.60 22.02
N ALA A 163 -3.44 0.45 21.39
CA ALA A 163 -4.70 1.04 21.84
C ALA A 163 -5.07 0.56 23.26
N ALA A 164 -4.84 -0.72 23.56
CA ALA A 164 -5.06 -1.26 24.91
C ALA A 164 -4.12 -0.62 25.96
N VAL A 165 -2.86 -0.37 25.60
CA VAL A 165 -1.91 0.34 26.48
C VAL A 165 -2.38 1.77 26.77
N ILE A 166 -2.90 2.47 25.76
CA ILE A 166 -3.41 3.83 25.93
C ILE A 166 -4.65 3.82 26.84
N GLU A 167 -5.58 2.88 26.69
CA GLU A 167 -6.75 2.74 27.55
C GLU A 167 -6.34 2.44 29.00
N GLU A 168 -5.48 1.46 29.24
CA GLU A 168 -5.02 1.13 30.58
C GLU A 168 -4.32 2.33 31.26
N THR A 169 -3.58 3.12 30.47
CA THR A 169 -2.93 4.33 30.99
C THR A 169 -3.97 5.42 31.26
N GLY A 170 -5.01 5.54 30.43
CA GLY A 170 -6.15 6.43 30.65
C GLY A 170 -6.90 6.11 31.96
N ASP A 171 -7.14 4.82 32.23
CA ASP A 171 -7.74 4.35 33.47
C ASP A 171 -6.91 4.73 34.71
N LYS A 172 -5.57 4.64 34.62
CA LYS A 172 -4.68 5.06 35.70
C LYS A 172 -4.75 6.58 35.94
N VAL A 173 -4.83 7.35 34.88
CA VAL A 173 -5.01 8.82 34.96
C VAL A 173 -6.35 9.17 35.64
N GLU A 174 -7.44 8.51 35.26
CA GLU A 174 -8.76 8.71 35.86
C GLU A 174 -8.77 8.38 37.35
N GLN A 175 -8.19 7.23 37.72
CA GLN A 175 -8.09 6.83 39.16
C GLN A 175 -7.24 7.79 39.99
N ARG A 176 -6.17 8.35 39.43
CA ARG A 176 -5.26 9.24 40.13
C ARG A 176 -5.73 10.69 40.20
N SER A 177 -6.59 11.12 39.27
CA SER A 177 -7.07 12.51 39.22
C SER A 177 -7.67 13.03 40.55
N PRO A 178 -8.51 12.28 41.30
CA PRO A 178 -9.01 12.70 42.58
C PRO A 178 -7.93 12.86 43.66
N GLU A 179 -6.85 12.03 43.60
CA GLU A 179 -5.74 12.13 44.58
C GLU A 179 -4.96 13.43 44.42
N THR A 180 -4.86 13.97 43.17
CA THR A 180 -4.18 15.25 42.93
C THR A 180 -4.94 16.43 43.59
N VAL A 181 -6.27 16.36 43.58
CA VAL A 181 -7.13 17.36 44.26
C VAL A 181 -6.94 17.30 45.77
N ALA A 182 -6.92 16.09 46.37
CA ALA A 182 -6.69 15.88 47.79
C ALA A 182 -5.32 16.39 48.24
N ALA A 183 -4.26 16.06 47.45
CA ALA A 183 -2.89 16.52 47.70
C ALA A 183 -2.78 18.07 47.60
N TYR A 184 -3.48 18.68 46.64
CA TYR A 184 -3.53 20.13 46.49
C TYR A 184 -4.16 20.78 47.70
N ARG A 185 -5.33 20.29 48.16
CA ARG A 185 -6.01 20.76 49.34
C ARG A 185 -5.09 20.75 50.57
N GLN A 186 -4.45 19.62 50.83
CA GLN A 186 -3.54 19.47 51.96
C GLN A 186 -2.34 20.42 51.88
N ARG A 187 -1.77 20.61 50.72
CA ARG A 187 -0.67 21.57 50.49
C ARG A 187 -1.11 23.01 50.72
N LEU A 188 -2.34 23.35 50.27
CA LEU A 188 -2.93 24.66 50.46
C LEU A 188 -3.16 24.97 51.96
N GLU A 189 -3.74 24.02 52.72
CA GLU A 189 -3.92 24.10 54.14
C GLU A 189 -2.59 24.34 54.89
N THR A 190 -1.57 23.53 54.60
CA THR A 190 -0.25 23.67 55.20
C THR A 190 0.37 25.05 54.93
N LYS A 191 0.28 25.51 53.67
CA LYS A 191 0.86 26.80 53.27
C LYS A 191 0.12 27.99 53.90
N MET A 192 -1.19 27.88 54.06
CA MET A 192 -1.99 28.90 54.77
C MET A 192 -1.66 28.94 56.25
N MET A 193 -1.46 27.79 56.90
CA MET A 193 -1.00 27.74 58.31
C MET A 193 0.36 28.43 58.48
N GLU A 194 1.33 28.16 57.59
CA GLU A 194 2.64 28.79 57.60
C GLU A 194 2.59 30.32 57.46
N VAL A 195 1.73 30.83 56.55
CA VAL A 195 1.65 32.26 56.24
C VAL A 195 0.87 33.04 57.31
N LEU A 196 -0.19 32.45 57.86
CA LEU A 196 -1.11 33.13 58.77
C LEU A 196 -0.68 33.10 60.24
N GLN A 197 0.33 32.31 60.58
CA GLN A 197 1.04 32.17 61.91
C GLN A 197 0.15 32.07 63.16
N SER A 198 -1.04 32.73 63.22
CA SER A 198 -1.95 32.75 64.38
C SER A 198 -3.37 33.18 64.04
N ALA A 199 -3.69 33.46 62.78
CA ALA A 199 -5.01 33.76 62.33
C ALA A 199 -5.85 32.49 62.13
N THR A 200 -7.13 32.52 62.51
CA THR A 200 -8.07 31.45 62.20
C THR A 200 -8.20 31.27 60.67
N ILE A 201 -7.93 30.08 60.20
CA ILE A 201 -8.09 29.73 58.78
C ILE A 201 -9.61 29.64 58.51
N ASP A 202 -10.07 30.35 57.48
CA ASP A 202 -11.45 30.21 56.99
C ASP A 202 -11.51 28.96 56.08
N GLU A 203 -12.05 27.88 56.61
CA GLU A 203 -12.21 26.60 55.94
C GLU A 203 -13.03 26.72 54.64
N SER A 204 -13.98 27.66 54.61
CA SER A 204 -14.82 27.91 53.43
C SER A 204 -14.00 28.39 52.21
N ARG A 205 -12.94 29.18 52.48
CA ARG A 205 -12.03 29.63 51.41
C ARG A 205 -11.15 28.49 50.88
N ILE A 206 -10.68 27.60 51.74
CA ILE A 206 -9.91 26.43 51.34
C ILE A 206 -10.74 25.52 50.45
N LEU A 207 -12.00 25.25 50.85
CA LEU A 207 -12.94 24.45 50.07
C LEU A 207 -13.26 25.09 48.71
N THR A 208 -13.45 26.40 48.67
CA THR A 208 -13.70 27.13 47.42
C THR A 208 -12.50 27.03 46.46
N GLU A 209 -11.28 27.26 46.92
CA GLU A 209 -10.07 27.15 46.13
C GLU A 209 -9.81 25.70 45.65
N ALA A 210 -10.07 24.73 46.54
CA ALA A 210 -9.95 23.32 46.17
C ALA A 210 -10.99 22.91 45.08
N ALA A 211 -12.23 23.46 45.16
CA ALA A 211 -13.26 23.22 44.14
C ALA A 211 -12.88 23.85 42.78
N ILE A 212 -12.39 25.10 42.79
CA ILE A 212 -11.89 25.77 41.57
C ILE A 212 -10.70 24.96 40.95
N PHE A 213 -9.80 24.46 41.80
CA PHE A 213 -8.69 23.65 41.34
C PHE A 213 -9.18 22.30 40.76
N ALA A 214 -10.13 21.64 41.44
CA ALA A 214 -10.72 20.39 40.98
C ALA A 214 -11.33 20.54 39.57
N ASP A 215 -12.11 21.60 39.35
CA ASP A 215 -12.68 21.90 38.04
C ASP A 215 -11.61 22.15 36.98
N LYS A 216 -10.55 22.86 37.32
CA LYS A 216 -9.42 23.13 36.41
C LYS A 216 -8.63 21.89 36.00
N VAL A 217 -8.49 20.90 36.88
CA VAL A 217 -7.73 19.67 36.65
C VAL A 217 -8.61 18.47 36.28
N ALA A 218 -9.92 18.66 36.20
CA ALA A 218 -10.85 17.61 35.81
C ALA A 218 -10.53 17.08 34.41
N VAL A 219 -10.35 15.75 34.27
CA VAL A 219 -10.01 15.06 33.03
C VAL A 219 -11.05 14.02 32.63
N ASP A 220 -12.17 13.96 33.36
CA ASP A 220 -13.22 12.94 33.18
C ASP A 220 -13.79 12.95 31.73
N GLU A 221 -13.98 14.14 31.18
CA GLU A 221 -14.50 14.28 29.81
C GLU A 221 -13.50 13.74 28.79
N GLU A 222 -12.21 14.04 28.93
CA GLU A 222 -11.14 13.61 28.06
C GLU A 222 -10.93 12.09 28.14
N THR A 223 -11.01 11.49 29.34
CA THR A 223 -10.87 10.04 29.51
C THR A 223 -12.05 9.30 28.88
N VAL A 224 -13.28 9.75 29.06
CA VAL A 224 -14.48 9.19 28.41
C VAL A 224 -14.38 9.28 26.88
N ARG A 225 -13.94 10.43 26.35
CA ARG A 225 -13.72 10.59 24.91
C ARG A 225 -12.63 9.68 24.40
N LEU A 226 -11.54 9.54 25.15
CA LEU A 226 -10.42 8.65 24.80
C LEU A 226 -10.91 7.21 24.65
N HIS A 227 -11.67 6.68 25.62
CA HIS A 227 -12.28 5.35 25.54
C HIS A 227 -13.21 5.19 24.34
N SER A 228 -14.06 6.20 24.07
CA SER A 228 -14.93 6.21 22.89
C SER A 228 -14.13 6.12 21.59
N HIS A 229 -13.03 6.86 21.47
CA HIS A 229 -12.17 6.85 20.32
C HIS A 229 -11.44 5.50 20.15
N MET A 230 -11.01 4.86 21.25
CA MET A 230 -10.41 3.53 21.21
C MET A 230 -11.41 2.46 20.75
N ALA A 231 -12.66 2.52 21.19
CA ALA A 231 -13.72 1.63 20.73
C ALA A 231 -13.99 1.81 19.23
N GLN A 232 -14.02 3.06 18.73
CA GLN A 232 -14.16 3.37 17.32
C GLN A 232 -12.97 2.86 16.50
N LEU A 233 -11.74 3.01 16.99
CA LEU A 233 -10.52 2.50 16.37
C LEU A 233 -10.60 0.99 16.14
N ARG A 234 -10.98 0.22 17.15
CA ARG A 234 -11.17 -1.24 17.06
C ARG A 234 -12.24 -1.62 16.04
N THR A 235 -13.37 -0.90 16.07
CA THR A 235 -14.47 -1.15 15.12
C THR A 235 -14.03 -0.91 13.67
N MET A 236 -13.26 0.15 13.42
CA MET A 236 -12.75 0.45 12.09
C MET A 236 -11.72 -0.57 11.61
N LEU A 237 -10.83 -1.04 12.49
CA LEU A 237 -9.82 -2.07 12.16
C LEU A 237 -10.47 -3.44 11.87
N ALA A 238 -11.61 -3.76 12.48
CA ALA A 238 -12.37 -4.99 12.22
C ALA A 238 -13.21 -4.94 10.94
N GLY A 239 -13.46 -3.76 10.38
CA GLY A 239 -14.31 -3.55 9.22
C GLY A 239 -13.67 -4.01 7.90
N ASP A 240 -14.50 -4.09 6.85
CA ASP A 240 -14.08 -4.50 5.49
C ASP A 240 -14.02 -3.31 4.49
N VAL A 241 -14.20 -2.09 4.96
CA VAL A 241 -14.21 -0.89 4.13
C VAL A 241 -12.87 -0.15 4.28
N PRO A 242 -12.31 0.43 3.20
CA PRO A 242 -11.11 1.25 3.30
C PRO A 242 -11.26 2.36 4.33
N VAL A 243 -10.43 2.36 5.37
CA VAL A 243 -10.59 3.23 6.54
C VAL A 243 -9.44 4.23 6.76
N GLY A 244 -8.37 4.16 5.98
CA GLY A 244 -7.13 4.91 6.23
C GLY A 244 -7.33 6.39 6.58
N ARG A 245 -8.14 7.16 5.82
CA ARG A 245 -8.40 8.58 6.13
C ARG A 245 -9.20 8.79 7.41
N LYS A 246 -10.13 7.88 7.73
CA LYS A 246 -10.94 7.97 8.95
C LYS A 246 -10.09 7.65 10.16
N LEU A 247 -9.18 6.69 10.03
CA LEU A 247 -8.21 6.33 11.06
C LEU A 247 -7.24 7.49 11.34
N ASP A 248 -6.72 8.16 10.30
CA ASP A 248 -5.86 9.34 10.48
C ASP A 248 -6.55 10.43 11.29
N PHE A 249 -7.83 10.72 10.97
CA PHE A 249 -8.62 11.69 11.72
C PHE A 249 -8.83 11.26 13.18
N LEU A 250 -9.19 9.99 13.38
CA LEU A 250 -9.43 9.45 14.74
C LEU A 250 -8.16 9.52 15.61
N VAL A 251 -6.99 9.22 15.05
CA VAL A 251 -5.71 9.33 15.77
C VAL A 251 -5.38 10.79 16.12
N GLN A 252 -5.77 11.75 15.28
CA GLN A 252 -5.63 13.18 15.63
C GLN A 252 -6.50 13.56 16.82
N GLU A 253 -7.75 13.07 16.90
CA GLU A 253 -8.62 13.30 18.05
C GLU A 253 -8.07 12.63 19.32
N ILE A 254 -7.59 11.38 19.22
CA ILE A 254 -6.92 10.70 20.34
C ILE A 254 -5.72 11.53 20.86
N ASN A 255 -4.89 12.02 19.95
CA ASN A 255 -3.76 12.87 20.32
C ASN A 255 -4.21 14.18 20.99
N ARG A 256 -5.33 14.74 20.54
CA ARG A 256 -5.93 15.94 21.13
C ARG A 256 -6.38 15.70 22.57
N GLU A 257 -7.08 14.58 22.85
CA GLU A 257 -7.49 14.24 24.21
C GLU A 257 -6.25 14.03 25.11
N CYS A 258 -5.22 13.32 24.65
CA CYS A 258 -3.95 13.19 25.39
C CYS A 258 -3.30 14.56 25.69
N ASN A 259 -3.30 15.49 24.74
CA ASN A 259 -2.76 16.85 24.94
C ASN A 259 -3.58 17.62 25.98
N THR A 260 -4.91 17.49 25.96
CA THR A 260 -5.79 18.17 26.92
C THR A 260 -5.57 17.62 28.31
N ILE A 261 -5.51 16.31 28.51
CA ILE A 261 -5.15 15.68 29.79
C ILE A 261 -3.80 16.22 30.28
N GLY A 262 -2.78 16.27 29.41
CA GLY A 262 -1.45 16.78 29.74
C GLY A 262 -1.44 18.25 30.14
N SER A 263 -2.28 19.07 29.54
CA SER A 263 -2.38 20.50 29.87
C SER A 263 -3.13 20.78 31.19
N LYS A 264 -4.05 19.88 31.57
CA LYS A 264 -4.82 19.95 32.82
C LYS A 264 -4.09 19.31 34.01
N CYS A 265 -3.17 18.33 33.72
CA CYS A 265 -2.50 17.61 34.80
C CYS A 265 -1.61 18.55 35.63
N ASN A 266 -1.67 18.38 36.98
CA ASN A 266 -0.81 19.04 37.93
C ASN A 266 -0.09 17.98 38.81
N ASP A 267 0.21 16.83 38.24
CA ASP A 267 0.84 15.69 38.90
C ASP A 267 1.94 15.12 37.96
N LEU A 268 3.09 14.84 38.55
CA LEU A 268 4.25 14.35 37.76
C LEU A 268 4.00 12.97 37.15
N THR A 269 3.28 12.09 37.85
CA THR A 269 2.96 10.75 37.39
C THR A 269 2.02 10.81 36.19
N ILE A 270 0.94 11.61 36.31
CA ILE A 270 0.01 11.83 35.19
C ILE A 270 0.75 12.44 33.98
N ALA A 271 1.66 13.40 34.21
CA ALA A 271 2.44 13.98 33.13
C ALA A 271 3.32 12.91 32.42
N GLN A 272 3.92 11.98 33.16
CA GLN A 272 4.69 10.89 32.59
C GLN A 272 3.79 9.90 31.82
N ASP A 273 2.62 9.57 32.34
CA ASP A 273 1.62 8.72 31.68
C ASP A 273 1.16 9.34 30.36
N VAL A 274 0.91 10.64 30.33
CA VAL A 274 0.57 11.37 29.10
C VAL A 274 1.69 11.30 28.06
N VAL A 275 2.96 11.42 28.47
CA VAL A 275 4.10 11.26 27.55
C VAL A 275 4.14 9.86 26.96
N ASN A 276 3.89 8.83 27.78
CA ASN A 276 3.84 7.44 27.33
C ASN A 276 2.66 7.21 26.35
N MET A 277 1.45 7.70 26.69
CA MET A 277 0.29 7.62 25.78
C MET A 277 0.58 8.29 24.43
N LYS A 278 1.16 9.49 24.42
CA LYS A 278 1.52 10.20 23.18
C LYS A 278 2.54 9.43 22.33
N ALA A 279 3.50 8.76 22.97
CA ALA A 279 4.46 7.91 22.26
C ALA A 279 3.75 6.73 21.58
N GLU A 280 2.76 6.10 22.24
CA GLU A 280 1.99 5.02 21.61
C GLU A 280 1.06 5.55 20.51
N VAL A 281 0.46 6.71 20.67
CA VAL A 281 -0.36 7.37 19.63
C VAL A 281 0.46 7.63 18.36
N GLU A 282 1.71 8.10 18.47
CA GLU A 282 2.56 8.33 17.30
C GLU A 282 2.93 7.01 16.61
N LYS A 283 3.23 5.94 17.36
CA LYS A 283 3.45 4.61 16.79
C LYS A 283 2.21 4.09 16.05
N ILE A 284 1.01 4.26 16.63
CA ILE A 284 -0.26 3.94 15.95
C ILE A 284 -0.38 4.72 14.65
N ARG A 285 -0.09 6.02 14.67
CA ARG A 285 -0.16 6.89 13.50
C ARG A 285 0.75 6.41 12.36
N GLU A 286 1.98 6.01 12.68
CA GLU A 286 2.92 5.45 11.69
C GLU A 286 2.39 4.16 11.06
N GLN A 287 1.79 3.25 11.85
CA GLN A 287 1.22 2.00 11.34
C GLN A 287 -0.02 2.23 10.47
N ILE A 288 -0.89 3.14 10.87
CA ILE A 288 -2.12 3.47 10.12
C ILE A 288 -1.82 4.04 8.74
N GLN A 289 -0.70 4.74 8.55
CA GLN A 289 -0.28 5.21 7.24
C GLN A 289 -0.07 4.08 6.22
N ASN A 290 0.16 2.86 6.69
CA ASN A 290 0.35 1.67 5.86
C ASN A 290 -0.91 0.81 5.72
N ILE A 291 -2.05 1.25 6.27
CA ILE A 291 -3.34 0.54 6.23
C ILE A 291 -4.25 1.14 5.14
N GLU A 292 -4.87 0.23 4.37
CA GLU A 292 -5.91 0.52 3.38
C GLU A 292 -7.26 -0.04 3.83
#